data_415e272eff79be5904ee08908cd72c0b
#
_entry.id   415e272eff79be5904ee08908cd72c0b
#
_cell.length_a   1.000
_cell.length_b   1.000
_cell.length_c   1.000
_cell.angle_alpha   90.00
_cell.angle_beta   90.00
_cell.angle_gamma   90.00
#
_symmetry.space_group_name_H-M   'P 1'
#
loop_
_entity.id
_entity.type
_entity.pdbx_description
1 polymer ?
#
loop_
_entity_poly.entity_id
_entity_poly.type
_entity_poly.pdbx_seq_one_letter_code
_entity_poly.pdbx_strand_id
1 'polypeptide(L)'
;MDKEFLHFEKINRETWQNLHRKTTPPLSQTELNSIKSFNDRINLQDVRDVYLPLTNLIGIYKRSKEDLAFSKGIFLQKTSERQPFIIGVSGSVAVGKSTTSRLLQILLSRTFEGSTVELVTTDGFLYPNAILKEQEILNRKGFPESYDMELLLDFLNQIKNNKSVEIPVYSHEIYDIVPDEKQTILPADFVIVEGINVFQNPQNDSLYMTDFFDFSIYVDAAIDDIESWYIDRFQKLLALAQNDPNNYYYRFTEQPLEEVLNMAHQVWESINLVNLQHYIQPTRNRADLILHKATNHEIDEIYLKR
;
A
#
# COMPACT_ATOMS: atom_id res chain seq x y z
N MET A 1 -8.82 8.71 -26.30
CA MET A 1 -8.04 7.72 -25.53
C MET A 1 -7.01 8.50 -24.74
N ASP A 2 -7.07 8.39 -23.45
CA ASP A 2 -6.18 9.16 -22.57
C ASP A 2 -4.75 8.67 -22.80
N LYS A 3 -3.84 9.57 -23.19
CA LYS A 3 -2.46 9.21 -23.56
C LYS A 3 -1.71 8.53 -22.40
N GLU A 4 -2.20 8.75 -21.20
CA GLU A 4 -1.62 8.26 -19.94
C GLU A 4 -1.69 6.74 -19.78
N PHE A 5 -2.72 6.09 -20.35
CA PHE A 5 -2.95 4.65 -20.22
C PHE A 5 -2.66 3.84 -21.51
N LEU A 6 -1.88 4.39 -22.45
CA LEU A 6 -1.56 3.71 -23.71
C LEU A 6 -0.87 2.34 -23.55
N HIS A 7 -0.16 2.15 -22.44
CA HIS A 7 0.55 0.89 -22.13
C HIS A 7 -0.29 -0.10 -21.32
N PHE A 8 -1.54 0.25 -21.03
CA PHE A 8 -2.43 -0.58 -20.25
C PHE A 8 -3.56 -1.15 -21.11
N GLU A 9 -4.00 -2.33 -20.75
CA GLU A 9 -5.27 -2.89 -21.17
C GLU A 9 -6.31 -2.55 -20.10
N LYS A 10 -7.33 -1.80 -20.50
CA LYS A 10 -8.45 -1.45 -19.64
C LYS A 10 -9.46 -2.58 -19.63
N ILE A 11 -9.73 -3.12 -18.45
CA ILE A 11 -10.64 -4.25 -18.23
C ILE A 11 -11.70 -3.80 -17.23
N ASN A 12 -12.97 -3.91 -17.60
CA ASN A 12 -14.05 -3.65 -16.65
C ASN A 12 -14.22 -4.80 -15.65
N ARG A 13 -14.84 -4.52 -14.51
CA ARG A 13 -15.05 -5.50 -13.43
C ARG A 13 -15.74 -6.77 -13.92
N GLU A 14 -16.76 -6.66 -14.80
CA GLU A 14 -17.51 -7.79 -15.32
C GLU A 14 -16.63 -8.74 -16.14
N THR A 15 -15.76 -8.21 -16.98
CA THR A 15 -14.79 -9.00 -17.74
C THR A 15 -13.76 -9.61 -16.79
N TRP A 16 -13.21 -8.82 -15.86
CA TRP A 16 -12.17 -9.24 -14.93
C TRP A 16 -12.59 -10.43 -14.07
N GLN A 17 -13.80 -10.39 -13.48
CA GLN A 17 -14.32 -11.48 -12.63
C GLN A 17 -14.42 -12.82 -13.37
N ASN A 18 -14.52 -12.81 -14.71
CA ASN A 18 -14.65 -14.01 -15.53
C ASN A 18 -13.29 -14.60 -15.97
N LEU A 19 -12.17 -13.90 -15.72
CA LEU A 19 -10.83 -14.40 -16.00
C LEU A 19 -10.37 -15.50 -15.02
N HIS A 20 -11.09 -15.67 -13.93
CA HIS A 20 -10.81 -16.70 -12.93
C HIS A 20 -12.06 -17.56 -12.68
N ARG A 21 -11.87 -18.84 -12.33
CA ARG A 21 -12.99 -19.70 -11.92
C ARG A 21 -13.64 -19.14 -10.66
N LYS A 22 -14.96 -19.01 -10.66
CA LYS A 22 -15.71 -18.55 -9.50
C LYS A 22 -15.55 -19.56 -8.36
N THR A 23 -14.69 -19.24 -7.42
CA THR A 23 -14.47 -20.01 -6.19
C THR A 23 -15.00 -19.23 -5.00
N THR A 24 -15.31 -19.94 -3.93
CA THR A 24 -15.68 -19.30 -2.66
C THR A 24 -14.45 -18.58 -2.10
N PRO A 25 -14.57 -17.31 -1.67
CA PRO A 25 -13.46 -16.62 -0.98
C PRO A 25 -12.97 -17.46 0.21
N PRO A 26 -11.67 -17.66 0.37
CA PRO A 26 -11.10 -18.44 1.46
C PRO A 26 -11.03 -17.62 2.79
N LEU A 27 -12.03 -16.77 3.04
CA LEU A 27 -12.18 -16.00 4.28
C LEU A 27 -13.66 -15.73 4.56
N SER A 28 -13.98 -15.55 5.83
CA SER A 28 -15.32 -15.20 6.30
C SER A 28 -15.58 -13.69 6.26
N GLN A 29 -16.85 -13.29 6.34
CA GLN A 29 -17.22 -11.88 6.47
C GLN A 29 -16.67 -11.25 7.76
N THR A 30 -16.57 -12.02 8.83
CA THR A 30 -15.99 -11.56 10.11
C THR A 30 -14.50 -11.25 9.95
N GLU A 31 -13.74 -12.10 9.32
CA GLU A 31 -12.32 -11.86 9.02
C GLU A 31 -12.13 -10.67 8.09
N LEU A 32 -12.96 -10.55 7.05
CA LEU A 32 -12.91 -9.39 6.18
C LEU A 32 -13.18 -8.08 6.95
N ASN A 33 -14.15 -8.10 7.86
CA ASN A 33 -14.46 -6.93 8.69
C ASN A 33 -13.34 -6.55 9.65
N SER A 34 -12.51 -7.50 10.10
CA SER A 34 -11.38 -7.22 11.01
C SER A 34 -10.18 -6.60 10.33
N ILE A 35 -10.03 -6.76 9.02
CA ILE A 35 -8.87 -6.26 8.28
C ILE A 35 -9.14 -4.98 7.50
N LYS A 36 -10.39 -4.67 7.20
CA LYS A 36 -10.73 -3.46 6.46
C LYS A 36 -10.48 -2.20 7.28
N SER A 37 -10.06 -1.14 6.62
CA SER A 37 -9.95 0.18 7.22
C SER A 37 -11.33 0.74 7.55
N PHE A 38 -11.40 1.64 8.52
CA PHE A 38 -12.67 2.18 9.08
C PHE A 38 -13.62 2.77 8.03
N ASN A 39 -13.10 3.33 6.95
CA ASN A 39 -13.88 3.95 5.88
C ASN A 39 -14.08 3.05 4.66
N ASP A 40 -13.45 1.88 4.59
CA ASP A 40 -13.57 0.98 3.43
C ASP A 40 -14.89 0.19 3.45
N ARG A 41 -15.52 0.10 2.27
CA ARG A 41 -16.80 -0.60 2.05
C ARG A 41 -16.60 -1.83 1.17
N ILE A 42 -15.64 -2.68 1.55
CA ILE A 42 -15.39 -3.94 0.85
C ILE A 42 -16.26 -5.07 1.41
N ASN A 43 -16.71 -5.98 0.56
CA ASN A 43 -17.51 -7.14 0.90
C ASN A 43 -16.95 -8.43 0.23
N LEU A 44 -17.51 -9.60 0.55
CA LEU A 44 -17.04 -10.87 0.00
C LEU A 44 -17.27 -11.01 -1.52
N GLN A 45 -18.20 -10.24 -2.09
CA GLN A 45 -18.38 -10.18 -3.54
C GLN A 45 -17.17 -9.51 -4.20
N ASP A 46 -16.66 -8.41 -3.63
CA ASP A 46 -15.45 -7.74 -4.12
C ASP A 46 -14.24 -8.67 -4.06
N VAL A 47 -14.12 -9.44 -2.97
CA VAL A 47 -13.06 -10.43 -2.83
C VAL A 47 -13.11 -11.44 -3.97
N ARG A 48 -14.30 -11.98 -4.25
CA ARG A 48 -14.49 -12.98 -5.31
C ARG A 48 -14.25 -12.39 -6.70
N ASP A 49 -14.80 -11.21 -6.97
CA ASP A 49 -14.86 -10.65 -8.31
C ASP A 49 -13.55 -9.98 -8.72
N VAL A 50 -12.80 -9.45 -7.75
CA VAL A 50 -11.61 -8.64 -8.02
C VAL A 50 -10.35 -9.28 -7.45
N TYR A 51 -10.33 -9.62 -6.17
CA TYR A 51 -9.09 -9.98 -5.50
C TYR A 51 -8.67 -11.44 -5.73
N LEU A 52 -9.59 -12.37 -5.93
CA LEU A 52 -9.22 -13.75 -6.31
C LEU A 52 -8.60 -13.83 -7.71
N PRO A 53 -9.17 -13.20 -8.75
CA PRO A 53 -8.48 -13.08 -10.03
C PRO A 53 -7.10 -12.41 -9.92
N LEU A 54 -6.98 -11.35 -9.13
CA LEU A 54 -5.69 -10.68 -8.87
C LEU A 54 -4.68 -11.61 -8.19
N THR A 55 -5.10 -12.35 -7.16
CA THR A 55 -4.24 -13.33 -6.48
C THR A 55 -3.73 -14.40 -7.47
N ASN A 56 -4.59 -14.85 -8.38
CA ASN A 56 -4.18 -15.80 -9.41
C ASN A 56 -3.18 -15.19 -10.40
N LEU A 57 -3.39 -13.94 -10.82
CA LEU A 57 -2.46 -13.20 -11.68
C LEU A 57 -1.07 -13.07 -11.01
N ILE A 58 -1.03 -12.69 -9.74
CA ILE A 58 0.21 -12.62 -8.94
C ILE A 58 0.93 -13.98 -8.95
N GLY A 59 0.18 -15.07 -8.83
CA GLY A 59 0.74 -16.43 -8.92
C GLY A 59 1.34 -16.76 -10.28
N ILE A 60 0.80 -16.21 -11.37
CA ILE A 60 1.38 -16.35 -12.72
C ILE A 60 2.73 -15.61 -12.78
N TYR A 61 2.80 -14.38 -12.30
CA TYR A 61 4.04 -13.60 -12.26
C TYR A 61 5.11 -14.28 -11.40
N LYS A 62 4.71 -14.79 -10.21
CA LYS A 62 5.63 -15.52 -9.32
C LYS A 62 6.24 -16.73 -10.01
N ARG A 63 5.43 -17.59 -10.63
CA ARG A 63 5.92 -18.76 -11.37
C ARG A 63 6.87 -18.36 -12.49
N SER A 64 6.51 -17.37 -13.29
CA SER A 64 7.36 -16.87 -14.38
C SER A 64 8.73 -16.38 -13.87
N LYS A 65 8.75 -15.69 -12.72
CA LYS A 65 10.00 -15.26 -12.07
C LYS A 65 10.84 -16.45 -11.60
N GLU A 66 10.22 -17.46 -10.98
CA GLU A 66 10.89 -18.66 -10.51
C GLU A 66 11.50 -19.46 -11.67
N ASP A 67 10.77 -19.62 -12.78
CA ASP A 67 11.24 -20.28 -14.00
C ASP A 67 12.43 -19.53 -14.63
N LEU A 68 12.34 -18.19 -14.66
CA LEU A 68 13.44 -17.35 -15.14
C LEU A 68 14.68 -17.45 -14.22
N ALA A 69 14.49 -17.42 -12.90
CA ALA A 69 15.56 -17.55 -11.93
C ALA A 69 16.25 -18.91 -12.04
N PHE A 70 15.48 -19.99 -12.20
CA PHE A 70 16.01 -21.34 -12.47
C PHE A 70 16.84 -21.39 -13.75
N SER A 71 16.31 -20.86 -14.86
CA SER A 71 17.00 -20.82 -16.15
C SER A 71 18.30 -20.00 -16.10
N LYS A 72 18.28 -18.85 -15.40
CA LYS A 72 19.50 -18.04 -15.14
C LYS A 72 20.51 -18.81 -14.29
N GLY A 73 20.06 -19.59 -13.29
CA GLY A 73 20.93 -20.44 -12.48
C GLY A 73 21.69 -21.46 -13.34
N ILE A 74 20.98 -22.14 -14.25
CA ILE A 74 21.60 -23.06 -15.21
C ILE A 74 22.64 -22.34 -16.08
N PHE A 75 22.27 -21.20 -16.66
CA PHE A 75 23.16 -20.41 -17.52
C PHE A 75 24.44 -19.97 -16.79
N LEU A 76 24.30 -19.53 -15.52
CA LEU A 76 25.40 -19.05 -14.69
C LEU A 76 26.19 -20.19 -13.99
N GLN A 77 25.76 -21.45 -14.14
CA GLN A 77 26.29 -22.61 -13.44
C GLN A 77 26.27 -22.43 -11.90
N LYS A 78 25.21 -21.84 -11.39
CA LYS A 78 24.99 -21.58 -9.95
C LYS A 78 23.65 -22.19 -9.52
N THR A 79 23.57 -22.60 -8.27
CA THR A 79 22.30 -22.95 -7.65
C THR A 79 21.44 -21.70 -7.57
N SER A 80 20.18 -21.80 -8.04
CA SER A 80 19.22 -20.74 -7.86
C SER A 80 18.75 -20.72 -6.40
N GLU A 81 19.06 -19.64 -5.68
CA GLU A 81 18.50 -19.42 -4.36
C GLU A 81 17.04 -18.92 -4.50
N ARG A 82 16.18 -19.41 -3.61
CA ARG A 82 14.79 -18.94 -3.53
C ARG A 82 14.80 -17.49 -3.06
N GLN A 83 14.22 -16.60 -3.83
CA GLN A 83 14.08 -15.19 -3.47
C GLN A 83 12.62 -14.86 -3.18
N PRO A 84 12.31 -13.95 -2.25
CA PRO A 84 10.96 -13.48 -2.02
C PRO A 84 10.37 -12.83 -3.27
N PHE A 85 9.05 -12.99 -3.43
CA PHE A 85 8.29 -12.24 -4.42
C PHE A 85 7.78 -10.96 -3.77
N ILE A 86 8.31 -9.81 -4.19
CA ILE A 86 8.03 -8.51 -3.57
C ILE A 86 6.93 -7.80 -4.35
N ILE A 87 5.87 -7.40 -3.65
CA ILE A 87 4.70 -6.69 -4.21
C ILE A 87 4.67 -5.27 -3.64
N GLY A 88 4.76 -4.27 -4.51
CA GLY A 88 4.57 -2.87 -4.13
C GLY A 88 3.10 -2.46 -4.24
N VAL A 89 2.54 -1.81 -3.22
CA VAL A 89 1.15 -1.29 -3.23
C VAL A 89 1.17 0.21 -2.93
N SER A 90 0.81 1.03 -3.93
CA SER A 90 0.77 2.48 -3.83
C SER A 90 -0.63 3.05 -4.06
N GLY A 91 -0.77 4.34 -3.82
CA GLY A 91 -1.99 5.14 -3.99
C GLY A 91 -2.09 6.24 -2.93
N SER A 92 -3.09 7.09 -3.01
CA SER A 92 -3.30 8.21 -2.08
C SER A 92 -3.61 7.76 -0.64
N VAL A 93 -3.57 8.71 0.29
CA VAL A 93 -4.19 8.51 1.62
C VAL A 93 -5.68 8.16 1.45
N ALA A 94 -6.24 7.42 2.38
CA ALA A 94 -7.65 7.03 2.44
C ALA A 94 -8.21 6.22 1.24
N VAL A 95 -7.43 5.95 0.17
CA VAL A 95 -7.92 5.23 -1.02
C VAL A 95 -8.14 3.72 -0.79
N GLY A 96 -7.61 3.14 0.30
CA GLY A 96 -7.82 1.73 0.66
C GLY A 96 -6.62 0.81 0.38
N LYS A 97 -5.39 1.35 0.26
CA LYS A 97 -4.14 0.56 0.13
C LYS A 97 -4.00 -0.51 1.22
N SER A 98 -4.14 -0.09 2.48
CA SER A 98 -3.93 -0.99 3.63
C SER A 98 -4.96 -2.12 3.68
N THR A 99 -6.22 -1.86 3.28
CA THR A 99 -7.23 -2.92 3.12
C THR A 99 -6.83 -3.88 2.01
N THR A 100 -6.43 -3.36 0.84
CA THR A 100 -5.96 -4.17 -0.29
C THR A 100 -4.76 -5.05 0.12
N SER A 101 -3.78 -4.48 0.80
CA SER A 101 -2.55 -5.17 1.22
C SER A 101 -2.83 -6.28 2.25
N ARG A 102 -3.64 -6.01 3.29
CA ARG A 102 -4.03 -7.02 4.28
C ARG A 102 -4.87 -8.14 3.66
N LEU A 103 -5.77 -7.78 2.73
CA LEU A 103 -6.56 -8.77 2.02
C LEU A 103 -5.68 -9.66 1.14
N LEU A 104 -4.74 -9.08 0.38
CA LEU A 104 -3.78 -9.85 -0.40
C LEU A 104 -2.90 -10.74 0.48
N GLN A 105 -2.47 -10.27 1.65
CA GLN A 105 -1.72 -11.09 2.61
C GLN A 105 -2.48 -12.38 2.98
N ILE A 106 -3.76 -12.26 3.31
CA ILE A 106 -4.61 -13.42 3.64
C ILE A 106 -4.83 -14.30 2.41
N LEU A 107 -5.16 -13.72 1.27
CA LEU A 107 -5.46 -14.49 0.07
C LEU A 107 -4.24 -15.23 -0.47
N LEU A 108 -3.07 -14.61 -0.47
CA LEU A 108 -1.82 -15.24 -0.90
C LEU A 108 -1.44 -16.41 0.03
N SER A 109 -1.50 -16.21 1.34
CA SER A 109 -1.18 -17.27 2.30
C SER A 109 -2.12 -18.47 2.22
N ARG A 110 -3.40 -18.26 1.86
CA ARG A 110 -4.40 -19.33 1.75
C ARG A 110 -4.47 -19.99 0.38
N THR A 111 -4.12 -19.23 -0.68
CA THR A 111 -4.12 -19.75 -2.05
C THR A 111 -2.87 -20.55 -2.36
N PHE A 112 -1.73 -20.14 -1.80
CA PHE A 112 -0.45 -20.82 -1.97
C PHE A 112 -0.08 -21.54 -0.66
N GLU A 113 -0.60 -22.76 -0.49
CA GLU A 113 -0.40 -23.57 0.72
C GLU A 113 1.07 -23.67 1.11
N GLY A 114 1.36 -23.40 2.39
CA GLY A 114 2.72 -23.40 2.94
C GLY A 114 3.55 -22.18 2.61
N SER A 115 3.00 -21.18 1.91
CA SER A 115 3.70 -19.91 1.66
C SER A 115 3.53 -18.95 2.83
N THR A 116 4.63 -18.31 3.19
CA THR A 116 4.68 -17.22 4.18
C THR A 116 4.50 -15.86 3.47
N VAL A 117 3.77 -14.95 4.10
CA VAL A 117 3.49 -13.61 3.54
C VAL A 117 3.70 -12.55 4.61
N GLU A 118 4.70 -11.69 4.42
CA GLU A 118 4.96 -10.54 5.26
C GLU A 118 4.34 -9.27 4.65
N LEU A 119 3.84 -8.38 5.52
CA LEU A 119 3.30 -7.08 5.14
C LEU A 119 4.05 -5.99 5.88
N VAL A 120 4.60 -5.05 5.12
CA VAL A 120 5.37 -3.92 5.62
C VAL A 120 4.77 -2.62 5.11
N THR A 121 4.51 -1.68 6.02
CA THR A 121 4.13 -0.32 5.66
C THR A 121 5.34 0.60 5.66
N THR A 122 5.43 1.47 4.64
CA THR A 122 6.54 2.44 4.56
C THR A 122 6.47 3.52 5.63
N ASP A 123 5.37 3.64 6.37
CA ASP A 123 5.27 4.60 7.47
C ASP A 123 6.31 4.34 8.58
N GLY A 124 6.77 3.08 8.75
CA GLY A 124 7.87 2.73 9.63
C GLY A 124 9.23 3.35 9.26
N PHE A 125 9.36 3.83 8.03
CA PHE A 125 10.57 4.49 7.52
C PHE A 125 10.45 6.01 7.48
N LEU A 126 9.40 6.60 8.03
CA LEU A 126 9.34 8.04 8.28
C LEU A 126 10.37 8.44 9.33
N TYR A 127 10.98 9.62 9.15
CA TYR A 127 11.75 10.19 10.23
C TYR A 127 10.85 10.48 11.44
N PRO A 128 11.32 10.26 12.69
CA PRO A 128 10.59 10.66 13.90
C PRO A 128 10.21 12.14 13.87
N ASN A 129 9.07 12.50 14.45
CA ASN A 129 8.58 13.88 14.50
C ASN A 129 9.59 14.85 15.11
N ALA A 130 10.47 14.40 16.00
CA ALA A 130 11.54 15.22 16.56
C ALA A 130 12.52 15.68 15.47
N ILE A 131 12.95 14.77 14.58
CA ILE A 131 13.83 15.06 13.46
C ILE A 131 13.13 15.97 12.44
N LEU A 132 11.86 15.65 12.09
CA LEU A 132 11.09 16.48 11.14
C LEU A 132 10.89 17.92 11.65
N LYS A 133 10.77 18.11 12.98
CA LYS A 133 10.69 19.44 13.61
C LYS A 133 12.04 20.17 13.55
N GLU A 134 13.13 19.47 13.84
CA GLU A 134 14.48 20.03 13.77
C GLU A 134 14.83 20.50 12.35
N GLN A 135 14.37 19.73 11.35
CA GLN A 135 14.55 20.07 9.92
C GLN A 135 13.49 21.06 9.38
N GLU A 136 12.56 21.52 10.20
CA GLU A 136 11.45 22.42 9.82
C GLU A 136 10.52 21.87 8.72
N ILE A 137 10.43 20.54 8.57
CA ILE A 137 9.61 19.86 7.56
C ILE A 137 8.48 18.99 8.14
N LEU A 138 8.06 19.20 9.40
CA LEU A 138 6.98 18.43 9.98
C LEU A 138 5.66 18.54 9.21
N ASN A 139 5.39 19.69 8.59
CA ASN A 139 4.24 19.93 7.73
C ASN A 139 4.33 19.20 6.38
N ARG A 140 5.48 18.61 6.08
CA ARG A 140 5.75 17.81 4.89
C ARG A 140 5.85 16.31 5.20
N LYS A 141 5.35 15.89 6.36
CA LYS A 141 5.28 14.47 6.71
C LYS A 141 4.44 13.70 5.70
N GLY A 142 4.98 12.60 5.16
CA GLY A 142 4.41 11.85 4.04
C GLY A 142 4.92 12.29 2.66
N PHE A 143 5.65 13.41 2.54
CA PHE A 143 6.37 13.77 1.31
C PHE A 143 7.69 12.99 1.20
N PRO A 144 8.30 12.91 0.00
CA PRO A 144 9.53 12.12 -0.21
C PRO A 144 10.65 12.40 0.80
N GLU A 145 10.87 13.66 1.12
CA GLU A 145 11.93 14.12 2.04
C GLU A 145 11.70 13.75 3.51
N SER A 146 10.51 13.30 3.87
CA SER A 146 10.19 12.89 5.24
C SER A 146 10.54 11.42 5.55
N TYR A 147 11.05 10.67 4.57
CA TYR A 147 11.39 9.26 4.70
C TYR A 147 12.90 9.05 4.76
N ASP A 148 13.32 8.12 5.61
CA ASP A 148 14.68 7.55 5.58
C ASP A 148 14.77 6.56 4.42
N MET A 149 15.09 7.08 3.24
CA MET A 149 15.19 6.29 2.01
C MET A 149 16.38 5.33 2.04
N GLU A 150 17.46 5.68 2.74
CA GLU A 150 18.61 4.79 2.89
C GLU A 150 18.24 3.53 3.68
N LEU A 151 17.57 3.71 4.83
CA LEU A 151 17.05 2.61 5.63
C LEU A 151 16.06 1.74 4.86
N LEU A 152 15.17 2.36 4.07
CA LEU A 152 14.16 1.66 3.28
C LEU A 152 14.80 0.82 2.14
N LEU A 153 15.76 1.38 1.42
CA LEU A 153 16.47 0.66 0.36
C LEU A 153 17.35 -0.47 0.91
N ASP A 154 18.00 -0.26 2.05
CA ASP A 154 18.76 -1.31 2.73
C ASP A 154 17.83 -2.44 3.19
N PHE A 155 16.67 -2.11 3.77
CA PHE A 155 15.64 -3.10 4.09
C PHE A 155 15.26 -3.94 2.86
N LEU A 156 14.92 -3.31 1.73
CA LEU A 156 14.52 -4.02 0.51
C LEU A 156 15.67 -4.93 -0.02
N ASN A 157 16.89 -4.44 0.03
CA ASN A 157 18.07 -5.21 -0.35
C ASN A 157 18.29 -6.43 0.57
N GLN A 158 18.14 -6.27 1.87
CA GLN A 158 18.28 -7.37 2.83
C GLN A 158 17.17 -8.41 2.64
N ILE A 159 15.92 -7.99 2.48
CA ILE A 159 14.79 -8.89 2.20
C ILE A 159 15.04 -9.67 0.90
N LYS A 160 15.49 -9.00 -0.19
CA LYS A 160 15.78 -9.66 -1.47
C LYS A 160 16.86 -10.74 -1.33
N ASN A 161 17.72 -10.62 -0.32
CA ASN A 161 18.77 -11.58 0.01
C ASN A 161 18.36 -12.58 1.13
N ASN A 162 17.06 -12.78 1.37
CA ASN A 162 16.50 -13.69 2.38
C ASN A 162 17.01 -13.47 3.81
N LYS A 163 17.32 -12.22 4.18
CA LYS A 163 17.74 -11.88 5.54
C LYS A 163 16.56 -11.49 6.40
N SER A 164 16.65 -11.77 7.70
CA SER A 164 15.75 -11.20 8.69
C SER A 164 16.17 -9.76 8.97
N VAL A 165 15.21 -8.84 9.04
CA VAL A 165 15.45 -7.39 9.19
C VAL A 165 14.57 -6.83 10.28
N GLU A 166 15.13 -5.98 11.13
CA GLU A 166 14.38 -5.17 12.09
C GLU A 166 14.08 -3.80 11.48
N ILE A 167 12.81 -3.39 11.56
CA ILE A 167 12.34 -2.08 11.11
C ILE A 167 11.65 -1.33 12.25
N PRO A 168 11.66 0.02 12.28
CA PRO A 168 10.92 0.80 13.26
C PRO A 168 9.40 0.56 13.15
N VAL A 169 8.70 0.70 14.26
CA VAL A 169 7.24 0.63 14.34
C VAL A 169 6.66 2.03 14.30
N TYR A 170 5.71 2.25 13.38
CA TYR A 170 4.92 3.48 13.34
C TYR A 170 3.56 3.27 13.99
N SER A 171 3.13 4.22 14.80
CA SER A 171 1.79 4.23 15.39
C SER A 171 0.95 5.39 14.89
N HIS A 172 -0.23 5.08 14.35
CA HIS A 172 -1.23 6.09 13.98
C HIS A 172 -1.89 6.74 15.21
N GLU A 173 -1.83 6.09 16.38
CA GLU A 173 -2.41 6.63 17.62
C GLU A 173 -1.59 7.79 18.16
N ILE A 174 -0.25 7.67 18.17
CA ILE A 174 0.66 8.76 18.56
C ILE A 174 1.11 9.62 17.37
N TYR A 175 0.78 9.18 16.13
CA TYR A 175 1.18 9.82 14.88
C TYR A 175 2.69 10.00 14.75
N ASP A 176 3.45 8.96 15.18
CA ASP A 176 4.93 8.98 15.18
C ASP A 176 5.51 7.56 15.17
N ILE A 177 6.84 7.48 14.98
CA ILE A 177 7.61 6.26 15.26
C ILE A 177 7.58 6.00 16.76
N VAL A 178 7.28 4.75 17.16
CA VAL A 178 7.29 4.33 18.57
C VAL A 178 8.75 4.21 19.01
N PRO A 179 9.17 4.96 20.06
CA PRO A 179 10.54 4.90 20.53
C PRO A 179 10.93 3.47 20.96
N ASP A 180 12.11 3.04 20.57
CA ASP A 180 12.72 1.75 20.96
C ASP A 180 11.93 0.49 20.55
N GLU A 181 10.82 0.62 19.82
CA GLU A 181 10.03 -0.51 19.32
C GLU A 181 10.43 -0.84 17.87
N LYS A 182 10.66 -2.13 17.63
CA LYS A 182 11.01 -2.65 16.32
C LYS A 182 10.17 -3.87 15.98
N GLN A 183 9.84 -3.99 14.70
CA GLN A 183 9.23 -5.18 14.12
C GLN A 183 10.31 -5.98 13.39
N THR A 184 10.38 -7.28 13.66
CA THR A 184 11.24 -8.20 12.91
C THR A 184 10.49 -8.75 11.72
N ILE A 185 11.00 -8.51 10.52
CA ILE A 185 10.50 -9.11 9.27
C ILE A 185 11.36 -10.34 8.97
N LEU A 186 10.69 -11.48 8.88
CA LEU A 186 11.35 -12.77 8.59
C LEU A 186 11.45 -13.00 7.07
N PRO A 187 12.37 -13.86 6.62
CA PRO A 187 12.37 -14.34 5.24
C PRO A 187 11.02 -14.97 4.89
N ALA A 188 10.42 -14.51 3.80
CA ALA A 188 9.07 -14.93 3.40
C ALA A 188 9.01 -15.22 1.89
N ASP A 189 7.98 -15.98 1.47
CA ASP A 189 7.74 -16.28 0.06
C ASP A 189 7.18 -15.08 -0.71
N PHE A 190 6.38 -14.28 -0.01
CA PHE A 190 5.85 -13.01 -0.49
C PHE A 190 6.12 -11.91 0.54
N VAL A 191 6.50 -10.74 0.05
CA VAL A 191 6.59 -9.53 0.87
C VAL A 191 5.76 -8.44 0.20
N ILE A 192 4.77 -7.92 0.90
CA ILE A 192 3.96 -6.78 0.45
C ILE A 192 4.53 -5.53 1.10
N VAL A 193 4.92 -4.55 0.28
CA VAL A 193 5.39 -3.22 0.73
C VAL A 193 4.33 -2.21 0.36
N GLU A 194 3.68 -1.62 1.35
CA GLU A 194 2.57 -0.68 1.18
C GLU A 194 2.94 0.72 1.63
N GLY A 195 2.61 1.72 0.81
CA GLY A 195 2.76 3.12 1.18
C GLY A 195 2.46 4.09 0.05
N ILE A 196 2.36 5.37 0.39
CA ILE A 196 2.09 6.42 -0.59
C ILE A 196 3.28 6.72 -1.49
N ASN A 197 4.48 6.42 -1.03
CA ASN A 197 5.76 6.77 -1.66
C ASN A 197 6.44 5.60 -2.40
N VAL A 198 5.87 4.39 -2.41
CA VAL A 198 6.55 3.18 -2.94
C VAL A 198 6.94 3.25 -4.42
N PHE A 199 6.34 4.14 -5.21
CA PHE A 199 6.69 4.35 -6.63
C PHE A 199 7.40 5.68 -6.89
N GLN A 200 7.73 6.44 -5.85
CA GLN A 200 8.41 7.72 -6.00
C GLN A 200 9.85 7.55 -6.44
N ASN A 201 10.36 8.55 -7.18
CA ASN A 201 11.77 8.66 -7.50
C ASN A 201 12.47 9.50 -6.44
N PRO A 202 13.50 9.00 -5.78
CA PRO A 202 14.42 9.87 -5.08
C PRO A 202 15.12 10.80 -6.08
N GLN A 203 15.32 12.04 -5.68
CA GLN A 203 15.89 13.08 -6.56
C GLN A 203 17.40 12.95 -6.67
N ASN A 204 18.07 11.92 -6.73
CA ASN A 204 19.52 11.81 -7.01
C ASN A 204 20.11 10.43 -6.73
N ASP A 205 19.30 9.40 -6.50
CA ASP A 205 19.81 8.06 -6.24
C ASP A 205 19.81 7.20 -7.50
N SER A 206 20.77 6.32 -7.58
CA SER A 206 20.92 5.36 -8.69
C SER A 206 20.00 4.13 -8.56
N LEU A 207 19.34 3.97 -7.40
CA LEU A 207 18.47 2.83 -7.07
C LEU A 207 17.08 3.33 -6.66
N TYR A 208 16.05 2.65 -7.15
CA TYR A 208 14.65 2.95 -6.89
C TYR A 208 14.00 1.77 -6.15
N MET A 209 13.00 2.05 -5.31
CA MET A 209 12.22 0.99 -4.67
C MET A 209 11.59 0.04 -5.69
N THR A 210 11.16 0.59 -6.84
CA THR A 210 10.57 -0.20 -7.94
C THR A 210 11.51 -1.22 -8.56
N ASP A 211 12.83 -1.08 -8.40
CA ASP A 211 13.82 -2.04 -8.89
C ASP A 211 13.79 -3.36 -8.09
N PHE A 212 13.20 -3.32 -6.89
CA PHE A 212 13.05 -4.50 -6.03
C PHE A 212 11.71 -5.21 -6.21
N PHE A 213 10.71 -4.55 -6.78
CA PHE A 213 9.38 -5.13 -6.92
C PHE A 213 9.30 -6.13 -8.08
N ASP A 214 8.59 -7.21 -7.84
CA ASP A 214 8.30 -8.24 -8.83
C ASP A 214 6.90 -8.08 -9.40
N PHE A 215 6.03 -7.36 -8.69
CA PHE A 215 4.70 -6.92 -9.11
C PHE A 215 4.31 -5.66 -8.38
N SER A 216 3.60 -4.78 -9.04
CA SER A 216 3.26 -3.48 -8.48
C SER A 216 1.79 -3.11 -8.75
N ILE A 217 1.12 -2.64 -7.69
CA ILE A 217 -0.31 -2.31 -7.69
C ILE A 217 -0.48 -0.85 -7.30
N TYR A 218 -1.24 -0.09 -8.08
CA TYR A 218 -1.68 1.24 -7.72
C TYR A 218 -3.18 1.23 -7.46
N VAL A 219 -3.62 1.73 -6.31
CA VAL A 219 -5.04 1.92 -5.99
C VAL A 219 -5.41 3.36 -6.31
N ASP A 220 -6.28 3.55 -7.29
CA ASP A 220 -6.69 4.84 -7.85
C ASP A 220 -8.15 5.15 -7.55
N ALA A 221 -8.50 6.43 -7.53
CA ALA A 221 -9.86 6.93 -7.52
C ALA A 221 -9.90 8.40 -7.96
N ALA A 222 -11.08 8.95 -8.21
CA ALA A 222 -11.25 10.37 -8.44
C ALA A 222 -10.82 11.20 -7.21
N ILE A 223 -10.21 12.36 -7.43
CA ILE A 223 -9.69 13.23 -6.35
C ILE A 223 -10.78 13.59 -5.37
N ASP A 224 -11.97 13.95 -5.86
CA ASP A 224 -13.11 14.34 -5.02
C ASP A 224 -13.61 13.19 -4.13
N ASP A 225 -13.56 11.95 -4.63
CA ASP A 225 -13.88 10.76 -3.85
C ASP A 225 -12.84 10.53 -2.74
N ILE A 226 -11.55 10.66 -3.07
CA ILE A 226 -10.46 10.51 -2.10
C ILE A 226 -10.57 11.55 -0.99
N GLU A 227 -10.88 12.82 -1.32
CA GLU A 227 -11.12 13.88 -0.34
C GLU A 227 -12.28 13.51 0.59
N SER A 228 -13.40 13.12 0.01
CA SER A 228 -14.59 12.69 0.79
C SER A 228 -14.23 11.55 1.75
N TRP A 229 -13.50 10.54 1.28
CA TRP A 229 -13.07 9.42 2.12
C TRP A 229 -12.04 9.80 3.18
N TYR A 230 -11.18 10.77 2.89
CA TYR A 230 -10.24 11.32 3.86
C TYR A 230 -10.97 12.02 5.00
N ILE A 231 -11.96 12.86 4.70
CA ILE A 231 -12.78 13.54 5.70
C ILE A 231 -13.61 12.54 6.52
N ASP A 232 -14.24 11.55 5.88
CA ASP A 232 -14.97 10.47 6.57
C ASP A 232 -14.07 9.69 7.53
N ARG A 233 -12.84 9.36 7.11
CA ARG A 233 -11.85 8.69 7.96
C ARG A 233 -11.46 9.57 9.13
N PHE A 234 -11.22 10.84 8.90
CA PHE A 234 -10.84 11.79 9.95
C PHE A 234 -11.94 11.91 11.02
N GLN A 235 -13.21 12.02 10.62
CA GLN A 235 -14.35 12.03 11.56
C GLN A 235 -14.40 10.77 12.43
N LYS A 236 -14.17 9.59 11.84
CA LYS A 236 -14.15 8.33 12.57
C LYS A 236 -12.98 8.26 13.57
N LEU A 237 -11.80 8.78 13.18
CA LEU A 237 -10.64 8.86 14.08
C LEU A 237 -10.91 9.80 15.26
N LEU A 238 -11.59 10.95 15.04
CA LEU A 238 -12.04 11.84 16.11
C LEU A 238 -12.99 11.13 17.08
N ALA A 239 -13.97 10.40 16.55
CA ALA A 239 -14.93 9.68 17.38
C ALA A 239 -14.27 8.59 18.25
N LEU A 240 -13.26 7.91 17.73
CA LEU A 240 -12.48 6.92 18.49
C LEU A 240 -11.61 7.58 19.57
N ALA A 241 -11.06 8.74 19.28
CA ALA A 241 -10.16 9.46 20.19
C ALA A 241 -10.88 10.11 21.40
N GLN A 242 -12.21 10.27 21.36
CA GLN A 242 -12.97 11.00 22.40
C GLN A 242 -12.71 10.53 23.84
N ASN A 243 -12.37 9.25 24.02
CA ASN A 243 -12.16 8.66 25.33
C ASN A 243 -10.70 8.27 25.62
N ASP A 244 -9.77 8.68 24.75
CA ASP A 244 -8.35 8.34 24.89
C ASP A 244 -7.46 9.59 24.81
N PRO A 245 -7.09 10.19 25.97
CA PRO A 245 -6.23 11.38 26.03
C PRO A 245 -4.83 11.19 25.43
N ASN A 246 -4.35 9.95 25.27
CA ASN A 246 -3.06 9.66 24.67
C ASN A 246 -3.11 9.64 23.15
N ASN A 247 -4.30 9.59 22.55
CA ASN A 247 -4.49 9.58 21.12
C ASN A 247 -4.20 10.96 20.51
N TYR A 248 -3.45 10.99 19.42
CA TYR A 248 -3.09 12.22 18.71
C TYR A 248 -4.29 13.09 18.34
N TYR A 249 -5.43 12.47 18.01
CA TYR A 249 -6.66 13.17 17.61
C TYR A 249 -7.47 13.69 18.79
N TYR A 250 -7.18 13.28 20.03
CA TYR A 250 -7.89 13.73 21.25
C TYR A 250 -7.91 15.25 21.40
N ARG A 251 -6.81 15.92 21.12
CA ARG A 251 -6.67 17.39 21.18
C ARG A 251 -7.66 18.16 20.31
N PHE A 252 -8.28 17.50 19.33
CA PHE A 252 -9.29 18.09 18.46
C PHE A 252 -10.71 17.82 18.93
N THR A 253 -10.93 16.90 19.87
CA THR A 253 -12.27 16.51 20.34
C THR A 253 -12.93 17.56 21.22
N GLU A 254 -12.14 18.50 21.78
CA GLU A 254 -12.62 19.60 22.63
C GLU A 254 -13.02 20.85 21.81
N GLN A 255 -12.79 20.85 20.50
CA GLN A 255 -13.08 21.97 19.60
C GLN A 255 -14.42 21.76 18.86
N PRO A 256 -15.08 22.85 18.41
CA PRO A 256 -16.26 22.73 17.57
C PRO A 256 -15.99 21.88 16.32
N LEU A 257 -16.85 20.91 16.03
CA LEU A 257 -16.65 19.96 14.92
C LEU A 257 -16.47 20.68 13.58
N GLU A 258 -17.21 21.77 13.34
CA GLU A 258 -17.10 22.55 12.11
C GLU A 258 -15.69 23.15 11.92
N GLU A 259 -15.10 23.69 12.98
CA GLU A 259 -13.74 24.25 12.93
C GLU A 259 -12.70 23.15 12.64
N VAL A 260 -12.86 21.99 13.28
CA VAL A 260 -11.96 20.84 13.10
C VAL A 260 -12.09 20.26 11.68
N LEU A 261 -13.30 20.20 11.12
CA LEU A 261 -13.49 19.77 9.73
C LEU A 261 -12.92 20.78 8.72
N ASN A 262 -13.09 22.07 8.96
CA ASN A 262 -12.45 23.11 8.14
C ASN A 262 -10.92 22.99 8.17
N MET A 263 -10.34 22.70 9.33
CA MET A 263 -8.89 22.41 9.44
C MET A 263 -8.53 21.15 8.63
N ALA A 264 -9.32 20.08 8.71
CA ALA A 264 -9.06 18.86 7.95
C ALA A 264 -9.09 19.10 6.43
N HIS A 265 -10.03 19.92 5.93
CA HIS A 265 -10.08 20.35 4.53
C HIS A 265 -8.84 21.17 4.14
N GLN A 266 -8.39 22.10 5.00
CA GLN A 266 -7.14 22.84 4.75
C GLN A 266 -5.91 21.94 4.69
N VAL A 267 -5.82 20.94 5.57
CA VAL A 267 -4.74 19.92 5.52
C VAL A 267 -4.83 19.10 4.23
N TRP A 268 -6.05 18.75 3.80
CA TRP A 268 -6.25 18.08 2.51
C TRP A 268 -5.71 18.94 1.37
N GLU A 269 -6.17 20.15 1.22
CA GLU A 269 -5.81 21.04 0.11
C GLU A 269 -4.32 21.40 0.09
N SER A 270 -3.73 21.71 1.26
CA SER A 270 -2.36 22.22 1.34
C SER A 270 -1.28 21.15 1.44
N ILE A 271 -1.63 19.93 1.86
CA ILE A 271 -0.67 18.84 2.10
C ILE A 271 -1.01 17.62 1.26
N ASN A 272 -2.17 16.98 1.51
CA ASN A 272 -2.47 15.67 0.90
C ASN A 272 -2.71 15.78 -0.60
N LEU A 273 -3.47 16.77 -1.06
CA LEU A 273 -3.73 17.00 -2.48
C LEU A 273 -2.45 17.39 -3.23
N VAL A 274 -1.62 18.25 -2.63
CA VAL A 274 -0.32 18.65 -3.20
C VAL A 274 0.59 17.42 -3.35
N ASN A 275 0.69 16.59 -2.31
CA ASN A 275 1.48 15.37 -2.36
C ASN A 275 0.92 14.39 -3.42
N LEU A 276 -0.41 14.21 -3.46
CA LEU A 276 -1.07 13.37 -4.45
C LEU A 276 -0.73 13.82 -5.87
N GLN A 277 -0.94 15.10 -6.20
CA GLN A 277 -0.80 15.61 -7.56
C GLN A 277 0.66 15.68 -8.04
N HIS A 278 1.61 15.97 -7.15
CA HIS A 278 2.99 16.18 -7.53
C HIS A 278 3.90 14.96 -7.37
N TYR A 279 3.58 14.05 -6.44
CA TYR A 279 4.49 12.94 -6.09
C TYR A 279 3.87 11.55 -6.21
N ILE A 280 2.55 11.39 -6.00
CA ILE A 280 1.92 10.07 -5.97
C ILE A 280 1.28 9.75 -7.33
N GLN A 281 0.31 10.56 -7.77
CA GLN A 281 -0.44 10.32 -9.00
C GLN A 281 0.44 10.24 -10.27
N PRO A 282 1.49 11.06 -10.46
CA PRO A 282 2.37 10.94 -11.63
C PRO A 282 3.11 9.60 -11.73
N THR A 283 3.17 8.84 -10.62
CA THR A 283 3.87 7.55 -10.57
C THR A 283 2.97 6.36 -10.90
N ARG A 284 1.64 6.55 -11.03
CA ARG A 284 0.69 5.45 -11.23
C ARG A 284 0.98 4.60 -12.48
N ASN A 285 1.53 5.21 -13.53
CA ASN A 285 1.90 4.52 -14.77
C ASN A 285 3.09 3.56 -14.64
N ARG A 286 3.74 3.52 -13.48
CA ARG A 286 4.80 2.56 -13.17
C ARG A 286 4.24 1.23 -12.70
N ALA A 287 3.03 1.23 -12.16
CA ALA A 287 2.37 0.02 -11.70
C ALA A 287 2.18 -1.00 -12.83
N ASP A 288 2.24 -2.28 -12.48
CA ASP A 288 1.86 -3.37 -13.38
C ASP A 288 0.34 -3.51 -13.46
N LEU A 289 -0.36 -3.09 -12.38
CA LEU A 289 -1.81 -3.13 -12.31
C LEU A 289 -2.33 -1.91 -11.54
N ILE A 290 -3.39 -1.28 -12.10
CA ILE A 290 -4.11 -0.19 -11.42
C ILE A 290 -5.52 -0.68 -11.11
N LEU A 291 -5.92 -0.55 -9.85
CA LEU A 291 -7.27 -0.80 -9.38
C LEU A 291 -7.99 0.55 -9.22
N HIS A 292 -8.92 0.87 -10.10
CA HIS A 292 -9.72 2.08 -9.99
C HIS A 292 -10.96 1.83 -9.13
N LYS A 293 -11.19 2.70 -8.15
CA LYS A 293 -12.35 2.66 -7.25
C LYS A 293 -13.35 3.75 -7.63
N ALA A 294 -14.61 3.36 -7.79
CA ALA A 294 -15.73 4.28 -7.92
C ALA A 294 -16.12 4.91 -6.57
N THR A 295 -16.97 5.93 -6.60
CA THR A 295 -17.45 6.69 -5.43
C THR A 295 -18.03 5.82 -4.31
N ASN A 296 -18.63 4.66 -4.65
CA ASN A 296 -19.18 3.70 -3.69
C ASN A 296 -18.12 2.77 -3.07
N HIS A 297 -16.84 3.00 -3.33
CA HIS A 297 -15.68 2.19 -2.95
C HIS A 297 -15.49 0.87 -3.72
N GLU A 298 -16.38 0.51 -4.64
CA GLU A 298 -16.21 -0.68 -5.47
C GLU A 298 -15.11 -0.47 -6.50
N ILE A 299 -14.33 -1.51 -6.79
CA ILE A 299 -13.40 -1.52 -7.92
C ILE A 299 -14.24 -1.78 -9.17
N ASP A 300 -14.29 -0.81 -10.06
CA ASP A 300 -15.07 -0.82 -11.29
C ASP A 300 -14.22 -1.06 -12.54
N GLU A 301 -12.98 -0.63 -12.52
CA GLU A 301 -12.04 -0.76 -13.62
C GLU A 301 -10.68 -1.26 -13.15
N ILE A 302 -10.06 -2.11 -13.96
CA ILE A 302 -8.72 -2.63 -13.78
C ILE A 302 -7.89 -2.28 -15.03
N TYR A 303 -6.71 -1.71 -14.82
CA TYR A 303 -5.77 -1.45 -15.89
C TYR A 303 -4.56 -2.36 -15.70
N LEU A 304 -4.38 -3.29 -16.63
CA LEU A 304 -3.26 -4.23 -16.63
C LEU A 304 -2.21 -3.77 -17.65
N LYS A 305 -0.97 -3.64 -17.22
CA LYS A 305 0.16 -3.27 -18.08
C LYS A 305 0.41 -4.37 -19.11
N ARG A 306 0.60 -3.97 -20.38
CA ARG A 306 0.84 -4.87 -21.54
C ARG A 306 2.26 -5.40 -21.55
#